data_5bec4ca1ec3a3e0529803cf487cc2ca5
#
_entry.id   5bec4ca1ec3a3e0529803cf487cc2ca5
#
_cell.length_a   1.000
_cell.length_b   1.000
_cell.length_c   1.000
_cell.angle_alpha   90.00
_cell.angle_beta   90.00
_cell.angle_gamma   90.00
#
_symmetry.space_group_name_H-M   'P 1'
#
loop_
_entity.id
_entity.type
_entity.pdbx_description
1 polymer ?
#
loop_
_entity_poly.entity_id
_entity_poly.type
_entity_poly.pdbx_seq_one_letter_code
_entity_poly.pdbx_strand_id
1 'polypeptide(L)'
;MRPTPARCSGCSSGYWRSFDSGLAVGSWQLAENDLVGGGSGMTRSGFVALAGRPNAGKSTLVNAIVGGKVAIVSDKPQTTRREIRGIATGDDWQLVLVDLPGVQRPRDPLTERMQGQVERSLADADAVLLVLGGDQRVGPGDRFIARAIRNVGLPAATVLNKVDLLDEGRTLAGLAAAADLGMEGEVFPVSARRGTGVPELVEHLVRLLPEGPFLYPPDERSDLPERVRLAELIREQTLLRTREEVPHSVEVEIDELEERDDGSLLVHARIWAETESQKGILIGAGGRMVKAIGTAARRELDREAGRRVHLDLTVRVRKGWRRDEGLLDRLGID
;
A
#
# COMPACT_ATOMS: atom_id res chain seq x y z
N MET A 1 39.00 -30.05 -12.60
CA MET A 1 37.72 -30.72 -12.87
C MET A 1 36.72 -30.33 -11.78
N ARG A 2 35.75 -29.50 -12.11
CA ARG A 2 34.65 -29.14 -11.22
C ARG A 2 33.39 -29.87 -11.67
N PRO A 3 32.58 -30.48 -10.79
CA PRO A 3 31.39 -31.21 -11.20
C PRO A 3 30.25 -30.24 -11.57
N THR A 4 29.58 -30.53 -12.66
CA THR A 4 28.40 -29.90 -13.20
C THR A 4 27.17 -30.24 -12.33
N PRO A 5 26.29 -29.30 -11.97
CA PRO A 5 25.04 -29.61 -11.26
C PRO A 5 23.99 -30.17 -12.23
N ALA A 6 23.31 -31.23 -11.78
CA ALA A 6 22.27 -31.94 -12.49
C ALA A 6 21.03 -31.04 -12.72
N ARG A 7 20.49 -31.07 -13.95
CA ARG A 7 19.22 -30.44 -14.33
C ARG A 7 18.04 -31.18 -13.68
N CYS A 8 17.25 -30.48 -12.88
CA CYS A 8 15.95 -30.94 -12.46
C CYS A 8 14.91 -30.52 -13.51
N SER A 9 14.39 -31.49 -14.27
CA SER A 9 13.33 -31.31 -15.26
C SER A 9 11.99 -31.26 -14.53
N GLY A 10 11.36 -30.08 -14.50
CA GLY A 10 9.96 -29.99 -14.04
C GLY A 10 9.49 -28.70 -13.38
N CYS A 11 10.21 -27.59 -13.49
CA CYS A 11 9.69 -26.29 -13.10
C CYS A 11 9.56 -25.38 -14.32
N SER A 12 8.34 -25.05 -14.70
CA SER A 12 8.05 -24.00 -15.68
C SER A 12 8.40 -22.64 -15.06
N SER A 13 9.68 -22.28 -15.19
CA SER A 13 10.26 -21.01 -14.75
C SER A 13 10.05 -19.95 -15.82
N GLY A 14 8.93 -19.25 -15.78
CA GLY A 14 8.62 -18.21 -16.77
C GLY A 14 8.46 -16.80 -16.20
N TYR A 15 8.50 -16.60 -14.89
CA TYR A 15 8.05 -15.31 -14.30
C TYR A 15 9.13 -14.43 -13.66
N TRP A 16 10.38 -14.89 -13.55
CA TRP A 16 11.47 -14.09 -12.94
C TRP A 16 12.74 -14.11 -13.81
N ARG A 17 12.61 -13.84 -15.11
CA ARG A 17 13.77 -13.77 -16.01
C ARG A 17 14.43 -12.40 -16.10
N SER A 18 14.05 -11.42 -15.27
CA SER A 18 14.48 -10.04 -15.46
C SER A 18 15.56 -9.52 -14.48
N PHE A 19 16.04 -10.32 -13.56
CA PHE A 19 17.03 -9.83 -12.58
C PHE A 19 18.50 -9.94 -13.04
N ASP A 20 18.79 -10.35 -14.26
CA ASP A 20 20.17 -10.60 -14.72
C ASP A 20 20.62 -9.76 -15.92
N SER A 21 20.04 -8.61 -16.14
CA SER A 21 20.53 -7.70 -17.19
C SER A 21 20.66 -6.28 -16.63
N GLY A 22 21.94 -5.85 -16.50
CA GLY A 22 22.37 -4.55 -16.04
C GLY A 22 21.54 -3.38 -16.54
N LEU A 23 20.75 -2.81 -15.66
CA LEU A 23 20.17 -1.50 -15.82
C LEU A 23 21.10 -0.48 -15.15
N ALA A 24 21.57 0.43 -15.98
CA ALA A 24 22.37 1.56 -15.57
C ALA A 24 21.62 2.34 -14.49
N VAL A 25 22.31 2.61 -13.39
CA VAL A 25 21.89 3.54 -12.33
C VAL A 25 21.64 4.89 -12.98
N GLY A 26 20.36 5.22 -13.19
CA GLY A 26 19.94 6.54 -13.60
C GLY A 26 20.23 7.51 -12.44
N SER A 27 21.26 8.34 -12.62
CA SER A 27 21.57 9.44 -11.73
C SER A 27 20.42 10.44 -11.75
N TRP A 28 19.63 10.48 -10.71
CA TRP A 28 18.71 11.58 -10.44
C TRP A 28 19.56 12.80 -10.06
N GLN A 29 19.68 13.77 -10.95
CA GLN A 29 20.17 15.10 -10.59
C GLN A 29 19.10 15.78 -9.74
N LEU A 30 19.35 15.83 -8.43
CA LEU A 30 18.63 16.67 -7.49
C LEU A 30 18.80 18.13 -7.92
N ALA A 31 17.68 18.80 -8.14
CA ALA A 31 17.66 20.26 -8.24
C ALA A 31 18.14 20.79 -6.88
N GLU A 32 19.24 21.51 -6.88
CA GLU A 32 19.71 22.30 -5.74
C GLU A 32 18.65 23.35 -5.40
N ASN A 33 17.82 23.05 -4.39
CA ASN A 33 17.03 24.06 -3.70
C ASN A 33 17.56 24.17 -2.28
N ASP A 34 18.14 25.35 -2.01
CA ASP A 34 18.53 25.82 -0.71
C ASP A 34 17.38 25.75 0.30
N LEU A 35 17.34 24.69 1.11
CA LEU A 35 16.58 24.67 2.35
C LEU A 35 17.54 24.51 3.51
N VAL A 36 18.07 25.64 3.96
CA VAL A 36 18.85 25.77 5.18
C VAL A 36 17.91 25.63 6.37
N GLY A 37 18.00 24.49 7.05
CA GLY A 37 17.50 24.27 8.39
C GLY A 37 18.65 23.72 9.22
N GLY A 38 19.36 24.58 9.98
CA GLY A 38 20.54 24.22 10.75
C GLY A 38 20.21 23.36 11.97
N GLY A 39 20.61 22.10 11.91
CA GLY A 39 20.80 21.21 13.04
C GLY A 39 22.03 20.35 12.74
N SER A 40 23.07 20.40 13.55
CA SER A 40 24.35 19.69 13.36
C SER A 40 24.28 18.21 13.77
N GLY A 41 23.20 17.53 13.52
CA GLY A 41 23.04 16.07 13.61
C GLY A 41 22.86 15.50 12.19
N MET A 42 23.55 14.39 11.88
CA MET A 42 23.35 13.70 10.61
C MET A 42 21.91 13.15 10.60
N THR A 43 21.09 13.66 9.68
CA THR A 43 19.71 13.16 9.48
C THR A 43 19.72 11.86 8.71
N ARG A 44 18.69 11.03 8.92
CA ARG A 44 18.46 9.78 8.17
C ARG A 44 17.15 9.86 7.44
N SER A 45 17.18 9.54 6.17
CA SER A 45 15.95 9.50 5.38
C SER A 45 16.03 8.43 4.30
N GLY A 46 14.86 7.86 3.92
CA GLY A 46 14.83 6.86 2.86
C GLY A 46 13.48 6.17 2.75
N PHE A 47 13.41 5.31 1.75
CA PHE A 47 12.22 4.56 1.36
C PHE A 47 12.22 3.15 1.96
N VAL A 48 11.14 2.78 2.64
CA VAL A 48 10.91 1.42 3.14
C VAL A 48 9.71 0.82 2.44
N ALA A 49 9.94 -0.19 1.61
CA ALA A 49 8.89 -0.91 0.91
C ALA A 49 8.22 -1.95 1.81
N LEU A 50 6.89 -1.91 1.94
CA LEU A 50 6.13 -2.89 2.72
C LEU A 50 5.70 -4.04 1.82
N ALA A 51 6.28 -5.21 2.00
CA ALA A 51 5.90 -6.43 1.32
C ALA A 51 5.13 -7.37 2.24
N GLY A 52 4.19 -8.12 1.70
CA GLY A 52 3.40 -9.08 2.48
C GLY A 52 2.15 -9.51 1.74
N ARG A 53 1.53 -10.58 2.21
CA ARG A 53 0.28 -11.10 1.65
C ARG A 53 -0.85 -10.06 1.73
N PRO A 54 -1.89 -10.19 0.89
CA PRO A 54 -3.12 -9.42 1.09
C PRO A 54 -3.65 -9.60 2.52
N ASN A 55 -4.16 -8.51 3.10
CA ASN A 55 -4.72 -8.47 4.46
C ASN A 55 -3.71 -8.76 5.61
N ALA A 56 -2.41 -8.73 5.39
CA ALA A 56 -1.42 -8.78 6.46
C ALA A 56 -1.43 -7.51 7.35
N GLY A 57 -2.07 -6.44 6.88
CA GLY A 57 -2.22 -5.18 7.61
C GLY A 57 -1.19 -4.12 7.27
N LYS A 58 -0.60 -4.16 6.04
CA LYS A 58 0.38 -3.20 5.55
C LYS A 58 -0.14 -1.76 5.62
N SER A 59 -1.27 -1.46 5.00
CA SER A 59 -1.90 -0.13 5.00
C SER A 59 -2.25 0.37 6.42
N THR A 60 -2.68 -0.54 7.31
CA THR A 60 -2.94 -0.21 8.72
C THR A 60 -1.64 0.17 9.43
N LEU A 61 -0.55 -0.55 9.14
CA LEU A 61 0.76 -0.27 9.74
C LEU A 61 1.33 1.06 9.23
N VAL A 62 1.20 1.36 7.93
CA VAL A 62 1.58 2.66 7.38
C VAL A 62 0.83 3.78 8.09
N ASN A 63 -0.50 3.69 8.21
CA ASN A 63 -1.31 4.69 8.92
C ASN A 63 -0.90 4.85 10.39
N ALA A 64 -0.54 3.76 11.06
CA ALA A 64 -0.10 3.79 12.46
C ALA A 64 1.25 4.48 12.63
N ILE A 65 2.20 4.25 11.72
CA ILE A 65 3.53 4.86 11.76
C ILE A 65 3.46 6.34 11.40
N VAL A 66 2.69 6.71 10.37
CA VAL A 66 2.51 8.12 9.94
C VAL A 66 1.70 8.93 10.97
N GLY A 67 0.93 8.26 11.83
CA GLY A 67 0.04 8.93 12.79
C GLY A 67 -1.17 9.60 12.13
N GLY A 68 -1.57 9.13 10.95
CA GLY A 68 -2.70 9.64 10.19
C GLY A 68 -3.18 8.68 9.12
N LYS A 69 -4.34 8.96 8.53
CA LYS A 69 -4.91 8.13 7.47
C LYS A 69 -4.36 8.55 6.12
N VAL A 70 -3.40 7.81 5.58
CA VAL A 70 -2.83 8.01 4.23
C VAL A 70 -3.22 6.88 3.28
N ALA A 71 -3.41 5.67 3.80
CA ALA A 71 -3.85 4.51 3.02
C ALA A 71 -5.23 4.03 3.49
N ILE A 72 -6.05 3.57 2.55
CA ILE A 72 -7.36 3.00 2.89
C ILE A 72 -7.21 1.60 3.46
N VAL A 73 -8.13 1.25 4.35
CA VAL A 73 -8.09 -0.05 5.07
C VAL A 73 -9.40 -0.79 4.86
N SER A 74 -9.32 -2.04 4.42
CA SER A 74 -10.46 -2.95 4.41
C SER A 74 -10.01 -4.41 4.61
N ASP A 75 -10.95 -5.27 4.95
CA ASP A 75 -10.75 -6.72 5.04
C ASP A 75 -10.77 -7.42 3.68
N LYS A 76 -10.97 -6.66 2.59
CA LYS A 76 -11.08 -7.22 1.23
C LYS A 76 -9.69 -7.37 0.59
N PRO A 77 -9.42 -8.48 -0.12
CA PRO A 77 -8.22 -8.58 -0.95
C PRO A 77 -8.19 -7.48 -2.01
N GLN A 78 -6.98 -7.06 -2.40
CA GLN A 78 -6.76 -5.99 -3.38
C GLN A 78 -7.35 -4.63 -2.93
N THR A 79 -7.32 -4.33 -1.63
CA THR A 79 -7.65 -3.00 -1.12
C THR A 79 -6.68 -1.96 -1.67
N THR A 80 -5.39 -2.18 -1.56
CA THR A 80 -4.34 -1.36 -2.18
C THR A 80 -4.15 -1.82 -3.63
N ARG A 81 -4.33 -0.94 -4.60
CA ARG A 81 -4.17 -1.19 -6.04
C ARG A 81 -3.08 -0.35 -6.67
N ARG A 82 -2.66 0.70 -6.01
CA ARG A 82 -1.60 1.62 -6.40
C ARG A 82 -0.61 1.78 -5.27
N GLU A 83 0.59 2.19 -5.61
CA GLU A 83 1.58 2.58 -4.61
C GLU A 83 1.07 3.78 -3.81
N ILE A 84 1.18 3.70 -2.50
CA ILE A 84 0.85 4.81 -1.59
C ILE A 84 2.08 5.07 -0.73
N ARG A 85 2.58 6.31 -0.73
CA ARG A 85 3.66 6.73 0.13
C ARG A 85 3.11 7.41 1.35
N GLY A 86 3.45 6.85 2.51
CA GLY A 86 3.19 7.45 3.82
C GLY A 86 4.48 8.00 4.40
N ILE A 87 4.49 9.27 4.76
CA ILE A 87 5.67 10.00 5.23
C ILE A 87 5.54 10.21 6.74
N ALA A 88 6.52 9.72 7.48
CA ALA A 88 6.64 9.95 8.91
C ALA A 88 7.96 10.70 9.17
N THR A 89 7.87 11.85 9.82
CA THR A 89 9.02 12.71 10.08
C THR A 89 9.21 12.87 11.59
N GLY A 90 10.42 12.63 12.05
CA GLY A 90 10.89 12.94 13.40
C GLY A 90 11.86 14.12 13.38
N ASP A 91 12.55 14.37 14.51
CA ASP A 91 13.45 15.51 14.64
C ASP A 91 14.68 15.39 13.72
N ASP A 92 15.22 14.17 13.59
CA ASP A 92 16.45 13.86 12.85
C ASP A 92 16.29 12.73 11.83
N TRP A 93 15.06 12.32 11.51
CA TRP A 93 14.79 11.28 10.55
C TRP A 93 13.51 11.50 9.76
N GLN A 94 13.46 10.95 8.54
CA GLN A 94 12.25 10.88 7.73
C GLN A 94 12.12 9.50 7.09
N LEU A 95 11.03 8.82 7.39
CA LEU A 95 10.72 7.48 6.92
C LEU A 95 9.60 7.55 5.88
N VAL A 96 9.92 7.21 4.63
CA VAL A 96 8.94 7.12 3.55
C VAL A 96 8.51 5.67 3.39
N LEU A 97 7.31 5.35 3.85
CA LEU A 97 6.72 4.02 3.81
C LEU A 97 5.97 3.81 2.50
N VAL A 98 6.41 2.86 1.72
CA VAL A 98 5.76 2.52 0.43
C VAL A 98 4.80 1.36 0.65
N ASP A 99 3.48 1.66 0.73
CA ASP A 99 2.43 0.63 0.82
C ASP A 99 2.17 0.03 -0.56
N LEU A 100 2.63 -1.19 -0.74
CA LEU A 100 2.52 -1.90 -2.00
C LEU A 100 1.26 -2.77 -2.06
N PRO A 101 0.67 -2.94 -3.25
CA PRO A 101 -0.33 -3.97 -3.47
C PRO A 101 0.13 -5.32 -2.93
N GLY A 102 -0.80 -6.10 -2.39
CA GLY A 102 -0.46 -7.45 -1.90
C GLY A 102 0.06 -8.32 -3.04
N VAL A 103 1.23 -8.94 -2.83
CA VAL A 103 1.86 -9.82 -3.83
C VAL A 103 0.95 -10.98 -4.18
N GLN A 104 0.63 -11.12 -5.46
CA GLN A 104 -0.25 -12.16 -6.00
C GLN A 104 0.14 -12.51 -7.43
N ARG A 105 -0.35 -13.66 -7.92
CA ARG A 105 -0.16 -14.01 -9.34
C ARG A 105 -1.02 -13.13 -10.23
N PRO A 106 -0.48 -12.49 -11.27
CA PRO A 106 -1.26 -11.74 -12.24
C PRO A 106 -2.32 -12.61 -12.93
N ARG A 107 -3.49 -12.00 -13.19
CA ARG A 107 -4.62 -12.66 -13.86
C ARG A 107 -5.22 -11.80 -14.98
N ASP A 108 -4.94 -10.51 -14.95
CA ASP A 108 -5.43 -9.51 -15.88
C ASP A 108 -4.47 -8.30 -15.88
N PRO A 109 -4.56 -7.38 -16.85
CA PRO A 109 -3.68 -6.19 -16.93
C PRO A 109 -3.63 -5.37 -15.64
N LEU A 110 -4.73 -5.21 -14.91
CA LEU A 110 -4.74 -4.54 -13.61
C LEU A 110 -3.76 -5.21 -12.64
N THR A 111 -3.83 -6.53 -12.50
CA THR A 111 -2.98 -7.28 -11.56
C THR A 111 -1.53 -7.42 -12.06
N GLU A 112 -1.30 -7.34 -13.36
CA GLU A 112 0.04 -7.24 -13.97
C GLU A 112 0.69 -5.91 -13.62
N ARG A 113 -0.02 -4.79 -13.78
CA ARG A 113 0.46 -3.46 -13.38
C ARG A 113 0.76 -3.40 -11.87
N MET A 114 -0.15 -3.90 -11.03
CA MET A 114 0.08 -4.00 -9.59
C MET A 114 1.35 -4.80 -9.25
N GLN A 115 1.63 -5.88 -9.96
CA GLN A 115 2.85 -6.67 -9.75
C GLN A 115 4.09 -5.90 -10.23
N GLY A 116 4.01 -5.24 -11.38
CA GLY A 116 5.10 -4.40 -11.90
C GLY A 116 5.45 -3.25 -10.95
N GLN A 117 4.46 -2.62 -10.31
CA GLN A 117 4.69 -1.63 -9.26
C GLN A 117 5.48 -2.22 -8.09
N VAL A 118 5.08 -3.40 -7.58
CA VAL A 118 5.79 -4.06 -6.49
C VAL A 118 7.26 -4.28 -6.84
N GLU A 119 7.55 -4.73 -8.06
CA GLU A 119 8.92 -4.99 -8.51
C GLU A 119 9.75 -3.71 -8.62
N ARG A 120 9.20 -2.64 -9.18
CA ARG A 120 9.86 -1.33 -9.27
C ARG A 120 10.13 -0.75 -7.89
N SER A 121 9.11 -0.69 -7.05
CA SER A 121 9.23 -0.10 -5.71
C SER A 121 10.19 -0.86 -4.80
N LEU A 122 10.32 -2.18 -4.97
CA LEU A 122 11.34 -2.96 -4.27
C LEU A 122 12.75 -2.66 -4.78
N ALA A 123 12.91 -2.34 -6.06
CA ALA A 123 14.21 -1.98 -6.62
C ALA A 123 14.69 -0.58 -6.19
N ASP A 124 13.74 0.34 -5.94
CA ASP A 124 14.00 1.74 -5.59
C ASP A 124 14.02 1.99 -4.07
N ALA A 125 13.77 0.96 -3.25
CA ALA A 125 13.74 1.10 -1.80
C ALA A 125 15.15 1.02 -1.17
N ASP A 126 15.32 1.67 -0.02
CA ASP A 126 16.53 1.58 0.82
C ASP A 126 16.46 0.39 1.79
N ALA A 127 15.24 -0.01 2.19
CA ALA A 127 15.00 -1.16 3.03
C ALA A 127 13.63 -1.79 2.74
N VAL A 128 13.42 -3.01 3.20
CA VAL A 128 12.16 -3.75 3.01
C VAL A 128 11.62 -4.22 4.36
N LEU A 129 10.31 -4.01 4.57
CA LEU A 129 9.58 -4.52 5.72
C LEU A 129 8.66 -5.66 5.29
N LEU A 130 8.98 -6.89 5.70
CA LEU A 130 8.09 -8.04 5.52
C LEU A 130 6.99 -8.03 6.58
N VAL A 131 5.74 -7.89 6.15
CA VAL A 131 4.57 -7.85 7.04
C VAL A 131 3.82 -9.18 7.01
N LEU A 132 3.78 -9.86 8.15
CA LEU A 132 3.05 -11.10 8.38
C LEU A 132 1.81 -10.84 9.23
N GLY A 133 0.66 -11.40 8.85
CA GLY A 133 -0.57 -11.30 9.64
C GLY A 133 -0.65 -12.41 10.68
N GLY A 134 -0.69 -12.08 11.97
CA GLY A 134 -0.79 -13.05 13.06
C GLY A 134 -2.10 -13.85 13.08
N ASP A 135 -3.14 -13.36 12.42
CA ASP A 135 -4.40 -14.07 12.20
C ASP A 135 -4.32 -15.20 11.15
N GLN A 136 -3.16 -15.34 10.49
CA GLN A 136 -2.91 -16.34 9.46
C GLN A 136 -1.61 -17.11 9.80
N ARG A 137 -1.59 -18.40 9.46
CA ARG A 137 -0.35 -19.17 9.59
C ARG A 137 0.65 -18.75 8.51
N VAL A 138 1.93 -18.67 8.89
CA VAL A 138 3.04 -18.52 7.93
C VAL A 138 2.99 -19.68 6.94
N GLY A 139 2.89 -19.35 5.66
CA GLY A 139 2.62 -20.33 4.62
C GLY A 139 3.49 -20.17 3.36
N PRO A 140 3.16 -20.91 2.29
CA PRO A 140 3.93 -20.86 1.04
C PRO A 140 4.03 -19.46 0.43
N GLY A 141 2.97 -18.63 0.56
CA GLY A 141 2.96 -17.25 0.08
C GLY A 141 3.97 -16.36 0.81
N ASP A 142 4.06 -16.51 2.14
CA ASP A 142 5.02 -15.74 2.94
C ASP A 142 6.46 -16.17 2.62
N ARG A 143 6.71 -17.49 2.46
CA ARG A 143 8.02 -18.01 2.02
C ARG A 143 8.42 -17.51 0.64
N PHE A 144 7.47 -17.39 -0.27
CA PHE A 144 7.71 -16.86 -1.61
C PHE A 144 8.14 -15.40 -1.54
N ILE A 145 7.42 -14.57 -0.77
CA ILE A 145 7.74 -13.14 -0.58
C ILE A 145 9.09 -12.98 0.12
N ALA A 146 9.33 -13.73 1.21
CA ALA A 146 10.61 -13.69 1.93
C ALA A 146 11.79 -14.05 1.02
N ARG A 147 11.63 -15.05 0.14
CA ARG A 147 12.66 -15.40 -0.85
C ARG A 147 12.89 -14.26 -1.86
N ALA A 148 11.82 -13.62 -2.34
CA ALA A 148 11.93 -12.49 -3.26
C ALA A 148 12.70 -11.33 -2.61
N ILE A 149 12.38 -10.98 -1.35
CA ILE A 149 13.09 -9.94 -0.60
C ILE A 149 14.58 -10.27 -0.45
N ARG A 150 14.92 -11.49 -0.05
CA ARG A 150 16.34 -11.90 0.08
C ARG A 150 17.11 -11.81 -1.23
N ASN A 151 16.45 -12.08 -2.35
CA ASN A 151 17.09 -11.98 -3.67
C ASN A 151 17.40 -10.53 -4.07
N VAL A 152 16.68 -9.56 -3.54
CA VAL A 152 16.97 -8.13 -3.76
C VAL A 152 18.21 -7.69 -3.00
N GLY A 153 18.50 -8.31 -1.83
CA GLY A 153 19.71 -8.03 -1.05
C GLY A 153 19.71 -6.71 -0.28
N LEU A 154 18.54 -6.10 -0.11
CA LEU A 154 18.38 -4.88 0.69
C LEU A 154 18.30 -5.21 2.20
N PRO A 155 18.66 -4.25 3.07
CA PRO A 155 18.35 -4.34 4.49
C PRO A 155 16.88 -4.64 4.70
N ALA A 156 16.56 -5.56 5.61
CA ALA A 156 15.18 -5.97 5.80
C ALA A 156 14.84 -6.19 7.27
N ALA A 157 13.59 -5.92 7.62
CA ALA A 157 13.01 -6.28 8.90
C ALA A 157 11.74 -7.13 8.69
N THR A 158 11.35 -7.90 9.70
CA THR A 158 10.11 -8.68 9.68
C THR A 158 9.20 -8.24 10.81
N VAL A 159 7.92 -8.07 10.54
CA VAL A 159 6.91 -7.76 11.53
C VAL A 159 5.82 -8.83 11.56
N LEU A 160 5.52 -9.35 12.76
CA LEU A 160 4.31 -10.12 13.04
C LEU A 160 3.24 -9.15 13.51
N ASN A 161 2.37 -8.72 12.60
CA ASN A 161 1.30 -7.77 12.87
C ASN A 161 0.04 -8.48 13.40
N LYS A 162 -0.89 -7.71 13.98
CA LYS A 162 -2.17 -8.17 14.56
C LYS A 162 -1.98 -9.05 15.81
N VAL A 163 -0.94 -8.81 16.60
CA VAL A 163 -0.72 -9.58 17.84
C VAL A 163 -1.83 -9.36 18.86
N ASP A 164 -2.63 -8.29 18.73
CA ASP A 164 -3.84 -8.04 19.53
C ASP A 164 -4.94 -9.11 19.36
N LEU A 165 -4.84 -9.93 18.32
CA LEU A 165 -5.75 -11.07 18.07
C LEU A 165 -5.20 -12.41 18.59
N LEU A 166 -4.00 -12.41 19.18
CA LEU A 166 -3.29 -13.61 19.62
C LEU A 166 -3.17 -13.64 21.13
N ASP A 167 -3.14 -14.84 21.67
CA ASP A 167 -2.61 -15.10 23.01
C ASP A 167 -1.08 -15.20 22.97
N GLU A 168 -0.44 -15.29 24.14
CA GLU A 168 1.02 -15.34 24.28
C GLU A 168 1.62 -16.56 23.56
N GLY A 169 1.02 -17.74 23.69
CA GLY A 169 1.51 -18.96 23.04
C GLY A 169 1.47 -18.88 21.52
N ARG A 170 0.38 -18.32 20.96
CA ARG A 170 0.26 -18.11 19.52
C ARG A 170 1.19 -17.01 19.02
N THR A 171 1.43 -15.98 19.81
CA THR A 171 2.40 -14.94 19.49
C THR A 171 3.81 -15.53 19.40
N LEU A 172 4.25 -16.31 20.40
CA LEU A 172 5.55 -16.96 20.38
C LEU A 172 5.69 -17.93 19.20
N ALA A 173 4.68 -18.76 18.93
CA ALA A 173 4.67 -19.65 17.76
C ALA A 173 4.73 -18.88 16.44
N GLY A 174 4.06 -17.73 16.34
CA GLY A 174 4.10 -16.85 15.17
C GLY A 174 5.48 -16.23 14.96
N LEU A 175 6.13 -15.75 16.01
CA LEU A 175 7.49 -15.22 15.97
C LEU A 175 8.50 -16.26 15.54
N ALA A 176 8.42 -17.49 16.08
CA ALA A 176 9.27 -18.60 15.70
C ALA A 176 9.09 -18.94 14.20
N ALA A 177 7.84 -19.04 13.74
CA ALA A 177 7.55 -19.30 12.33
C ALA A 177 8.00 -18.18 11.41
N ALA A 178 8.01 -16.92 11.87
CA ALA A 178 8.55 -15.79 11.13
C ALA A 178 10.08 -15.83 11.03
N ALA A 179 10.76 -16.20 12.11
CA ALA A 179 12.21 -16.42 12.13
C ALA A 179 12.65 -17.54 11.16
N ASP A 180 11.85 -18.61 11.06
CA ASP A 180 12.10 -19.72 10.13
C ASP A 180 11.99 -19.33 8.63
N LEU A 181 11.56 -18.12 8.31
CA LEU A 181 11.59 -17.62 6.92
C LEU A 181 13.01 -17.31 6.44
N GLY A 182 13.99 -17.28 7.35
CA GLY A 182 15.40 -17.03 7.04
C GLY A 182 15.66 -15.63 6.54
N MET A 183 14.87 -14.66 7.02
CA MET A 183 15.16 -13.23 6.86
C MET A 183 16.28 -12.85 7.83
N GLU A 184 17.20 -12.00 7.39
CA GLU A 184 18.18 -11.41 8.29
C GLU A 184 17.50 -10.31 9.12
N GLY A 185 17.88 -10.23 10.41
CA GLY A 185 17.37 -9.21 11.33
C GLY A 185 16.30 -9.71 12.31
N GLU A 186 15.72 -8.76 13.02
CA GLU A 186 14.77 -9.01 14.11
C GLU A 186 13.34 -9.18 13.60
N VAL A 187 12.53 -9.90 14.37
CA VAL A 187 11.09 -10.04 14.15
C VAL A 187 10.34 -9.26 15.21
N PHE A 188 9.59 -8.24 14.81
CA PHE A 188 8.84 -7.35 15.70
C PHE A 188 7.41 -7.81 15.89
N PRO A 189 6.95 -8.11 17.13
CA PRO A 189 5.53 -8.30 17.42
C PRO A 189 4.83 -6.95 17.48
N VAL A 190 3.86 -6.72 16.59
CA VAL A 190 3.19 -5.42 16.44
C VAL A 190 1.68 -5.57 16.38
N SER A 191 0.97 -4.65 17.00
CA SER A 191 -0.43 -4.37 16.70
C SER A 191 -0.55 -2.98 16.08
N ALA A 192 -0.58 -2.92 14.76
CA ALA A 192 -0.79 -1.67 14.03
C ALA A 192 -2.10 -0.96 14.44
N ARG A 193 -3.13 -1.75 14.83
CA ARG A 193 -4.43 -1.21 15.27
C ARG A 193 -4.36 -0.54 16.64
N ARG A 194 -3.52 -1.05 17.55
CA ARG A 194 -3.38 -0.54 18.94
C ARG A 194 -2.14 0.32 19.12
N GLY A 195 -1.25 0.38 18.15
CA GLY A 195 0.02 1.08 18.24
C GLY A 195 1.10 0.33 19.02
N THR A 196 0.81 -0.87 19.54
CA THR A 196 1.76 -1.67 20.33
C THR A 196 2.92 -2.14 19.45
N GLY A 197 4.16 -1.95 19.89
CA GLY A 197 5.38 -2.36 19.17
C GLY A 197 5.72 -1.48 17.95
N VAL A 198 4.91 -0.44 17.67
CA VAL A 198 5.15 0.47 16.53
C VAL A 198 6.36 1.38 16.78
N PRO A 199 6.54 1.99 17.96
CA PRO A 199 7.72 2.83 18.22
C PRO A 199 9.05 2.08 18.06
N GLU A 200 9.15 0.87 18.61
CA GLU A 200 10.35 0.03 18.53
C GLU A 200 10.66 -0.39 17.09
N LEU A 201 9.61 -0.68 16.31
CA LEU A 201 9.75 -0.96 14.87
C LEU A 201 10.25 0.29 14.12
N VAL A 202 9.69 1.48 14.38
CA VAL A 202 10.12 2.73 13.74
C VAL A 202 11.58 3.02 14.04
N GLU A 203 11.99 2.91 15.31
CA GLU A 203 13.39 3.11 15.71
C GLU A 203 14.33 2.15 14.95
N HIS A 204 13.93 0.89 14.79
CA HIS A 204 14.71 -0.08 14.03
C HIS A 204 14.77 0.28 12.54
N LEU A 205 13.63 0.64 11.92
CA LEU A 205 13.60 1.03 10.51
C LEU A 205 14.46 2.25 10.22
N VAL A 206 14.43 3.26 11.09
CA VAL A 206 15.28 4.46 10.97
C VAL A 206 16.76 4.09 10.97
N ARG A 207 17.18 3.10 11.77
CA ARG A 207 18.59 2.63 11.78
C ARG A 207 19.01 1.97 10.46
N LEU A 208 18.08 1.44 9.69
CA LEU A 208 18.36 0.85 8.37
C LEU A 208 18.50 1.90 7.26
N LEU A 209 18.00 3.13 7.48
CA LEU A 209 18.03 4.18 6.47
C LEU A 209 19.43 4.76 6.28
N PRO A 210 19.75 5.20 5.05
CA PRO A 210 20.98 5.95 4.80
C PRO A 210 20.95 7.34 5.48
N GLU A 211 22.12 7.91 5.64
CA GLU A 211 22.27 9.31 6.01
C GLU A 211 21.96 10.19 4.79
N GLY A 212 21.12 11.21 5.01
CA GLY A 212 20.67 12.09 3.93
C GLY A 212 19.71 13.17 4.42
N PRO A 213 19.44 14.20 3.60
CA PRO A 213 18.46 15.24 3.90
C PRO A 213 17.04 14.68 3.86
N PHE A 214 16.08 15.38 4.43
CA PHE A 214 14.67 15.05 4.27
C PHE A 214 14.26 15.10 2.81
N LEU A 215 13.46 14.11 2.38
CA LEU A 215 13.01 13.94 1.01
C LEU A 215 11.71 14.72 0.71
N TYR A 216 10.96 15.03 1.77
CA TYR A 216 9.68 15.72 1.73
C TYR A 216 9.61 16.81 2.81
N PRO A 217 8.73 17.82 2.67
CA PRO A 217 8.45 18.77 3.74
C PRO A 217 8.07 18.05 5.05
N PRO A 218 8.50 18.53 6.21
CA PRO A 218 8.30 17.83 7.49
C PRO A 218 6.85 17.61 7.90
N ASP A 219 5.95 18.45 7.45
CA ASP A 219 4.50 18.41 7.70
C ASP A 219 3.73 17.56 6.68
N GLU A 220 4.39 17.14 5.60
CA GLU A 220 3.77 16.28 4.58
C GLU A 220 3.65 14.84 5.07
N ARG A 221 2.46 14.26 4.91
CA ARG A 221 2.16 12.88 5.31
C ARG A 221 2.03 11.91 4.16
N SER A 222 1.81 12.42 2.94
CA SER A 222 1.71 11.61 1.72
C SER A 222 1.82 12.50 0.50
N ASP A 223 2.49 12.02 -0.53
CA ASP A 223 2.59 12.66 -1.84
C ASP A 223 1.43 12.32 -2.80
N LEU A 224 0.42 11.61 -2.29
CA LEU A 224 -0.71 11.18 -3.11
C LEU A 224 -1.54 12.40 -3.55
N PRO A 225 -1.76 12.61 -4.86
CA PRO A 225 -2.58 13.72 -5.34
C PRO A 225 -3.95 13.74 -4.69
N GLU A 226 -4.45 14.92 -4.31
CA GLU A 226 -5.72 15.10 -3.59
C GLU A 226 -6.87 14.35 -4.27
N ARG A 227 -6.99 14.48 -5.59
CA ARG A 227 -8.02 13.78 -6.39
C ARG A 227 -8.01 12.27 -6.20
N VAL A 228 -6.82 11.68 -6.18
CA VAL A 228 -6.64 10.23 -5.97
C VAL A 228 -6.98 9.84 -4.54
N ARG A 229 -6.53 10.64 -3.57
CA ARG A 229 -6.80 10.43 -2.14
C ARG A 229 -8.30 10.47 -1.84
N LEU A 230 -9.03 11.45 -2.38
CA LEU A 230 -10.49 11.53 -2.23
C LEU A 230 -11.21 10.35 -2.90
N ALA A 231 -10.76 9.91 -4.08
CA ALA A 231 -11.30 8.72 -4.74
C ALA A 231 -11.11 7.46 -3.89
N GLU A 232 -9.92 7.29 -3.29
CA GLU A 232 -9.63 6.16 -2.38
C GLU A 232 -10.57 6.16 -1.15
N LEU A 233 -10.85 7.31 -0.54
CA LEU A 233 -11.79 7.39 0.59
C LEU A 233 -13.22 6.96 0.20
N ILE A 234 -13.69 7.34 -0.98
CA ILE A 234 -14.97 6.88 -1.52
C ILE A 234 -14.93 5.38 -1.79
N ARG A 235 -13.82 4.88 -2.36
CA ARG A 235 -13.62 3.46 -2.63
C ARG A 235 -13.61 2.63 -1.35
N GLU A 236 -12.95 3.08 -0.30
CA GLU A 236 -12.99 2.42 1.01
C GLU A 236 -14.42 2.25 1.52
N GLN A 237 -15.24 3.31 1.48
CA GLN A 237 -16.62 3.24 1.93
C GLN A 237 -17.48 2.32 1.08
N THR A 238 -17.13 2.16 -0.20
CA THR A 238 -17.75 1.18 -1.10
C THR A 238 -17.34 -0.24 -0.72
N LEU A 239 -16.05 -0.50 -0.50
CA LEU A 239 -15.52 -1.81 -0.08
C LEU A 239 -16.11 -2.28 1.25
N LEU A 240 -16.23 -1.39 2.23
CA LEU A 240 -16.77 -1.71 3.56
C LEU A 240 -18.25 -2.11 3.54
N ARG A 241 -19.02 -1.68 2.52
CA ARG A 241 -20.47 -1.91 2.40
C ARG A 241 -20.85 -2.97 1.39
N THR A 242 -19.90 -3.45 0.63
CA THR A 242 -20.12 -4.48 -0.39
C THR A 242 -19.50 -5.82 0.03
N ARG A 243 -19.99 -6.90 -0.56
CA ARG A 243 -19.57 -8.28 -0.26
C ARG A 243 -19.40 -9.07 -1.54
N GLU A 244 -18.87 -10.29 -1.40
CA GLU A 244 -18.69 -11.24 -2.49
C GLU A 244 -17.81 -10.68 -3.62
N GLU A 245 -18.31 -10.64 -4.84
CA GLU A 245 -17.57 -10.25 -6.05
C GLU A 245 -17.45 -8.73 -6.24
N VAL A 246 -18.38 -7.94 -5.65
CA VAL A 246 -18.48 -6.50 -5.90
C VAL A 246 -17.22 -5.74 -5.49
N PRO A 247 -16.60 -5.99 -4.31
CA PRO A 247 -15.38 -5.31 -3.90
C PRO A 247 -14.23 -5.44 -4.90
N HIS A 248 -14.14 -6.57 -5.60
CA HIS A 248 -13.06 -6.84 -6.54
C HIS A 248 -13.23 -6.14 -7.89
N SER A 249 -14.46 -5.77 -8.22
CA SER A 249 -14.85 -5.24 -9.53
C SER A 249 -15.24 -3.76 -9.54
N VAL A 250 -15.03 -3.06 -8.42
CA VAL A 250 -15.32 -1.62 -8.32
C VAL A 250 -14.05 -0.78 -8.33
N GLU A 251 -14.13 0.36 -8.98
CA GLU A 251 -13.14 1.43 -8.88
C GLU A 251 -13.86 2.78 -8.79
N VAL A 252 -13.17 3.80 -8.29
CA VAL A 252 -13.72 5.16 -8.15
C VAL A 252 -12.87 6.13 -8.93
N GLU A 253 -13.53 6.93 -9.75
CA GLU A 253 -12.95 8.03 -10.50
C GLU A 253 -13.61 9.34 -10.05
N ILE A 254 -12.83 10.38 -9.80
CA ILE A 254 -13.35 11.72 -9.61
C ILE A 254 -13.39 12.39 -10.98
N ASP A 255 -14.58 12.77 -11.42
CA ASP A 255 -14.78 13.45 -12.68
C ASP A 255 -14.39 14.93 -12.54
N GLU A 256 -14.85 15.57 -11.47
CA GLU A 256 -14.68 16.99 -11.24
C GLU A 256 -14.44 17.28 -9.76
N LEU A 257 -13.57 18.24 -9.51
CA LEU A 257 -13.22 18.74 -8.18
C LEU A 257 -13.19 20.27 -8.28
N GLU A 258 -14.14 20.95 -7.62
CA GLU A 258 -14.31 22.38 -7.70
C GLU A 258 -14.43 23.01 -6.31
N GLU A 259 -13.71 24.07 -6.06
CA GLU A 259 -13.87 24.90 -4.88
C GLU A 259 -14.95 25.96 -5.13
N ARG A 260 -15.94 26.03 -4.25
CA ARG A 260 -17.04 26.97 -4.34
C ARG A 260 -16.71 28.30 -3.62
N ASP A 261 -17.41 29.33 -3.97
CA ASP A 261 -17.26 30.67 -3.37
C ASP A 261 -17.44 30.70 -1.84
N ASP A 262 -18.22 29.77 -1.29
CA ASP A 262 -18.43 29.60 0.16
C ASP A 262 -17.32 28.80 0.87
N GLY A 263 -16.25 28.46 0.15
CA GLY A 263 -15.11 27.66 0.65
C GLY A 263 -15.42 26.17 0.75
N SER A 264 -16.60 25.70 0.37
CA SER A 264 -16.92 24.26 0.31
C SER A 264 -16.33 23.64 -0.96
N LEU A 265 -16.10 22.32 -0.89
CA LEU A 265 -15.59 21.53 -2.00
C LEU A 265 -16.73 20.75 -2.67
N LEU A 266 -16.88 20.89 -3.98
CA LEU A 266 -17.78 20.07 -4.80
C LEU A 266 -16.99 18.93 -5.44
N VAL A 267 -17.44 17.71 -5.19
CA VAL A 267 -16.82 16.47 -5.71
C VAL A 267 -17.84 15.71 -6.54
N HIS A 268 -17.62 15.63 -7.83
CA HIS A 268 -18.35 14.71 -8.70
C HIS A 268 -17.54 13.43 -8.86
N ALA A 269 -18.12 12.32 -8.41
CA ALA A 269 -17.43 11.02 -8.42
C ALA A 269 -18.28 9.93 -9.05
N ARG A 270 -17.60 8.98 -9.64
CA ARG A 270 -18.19 7.84 -10.31
C ARG A 270 -17.63 6.53 -9.76
N ILE A 271 -18.55 5.63 -9.38
CA ILE A 271 -18.18 4.25 -9.09
C ILE A 271 -18.36 3.43 -10.39
N TRP A 272 -17.26 2.85 -10.84
CA TRP A 272 -17.26 1.91 -11.94
C TRP A 272 -17.60 0.50 -11.45
N ALA A 273 -18.49 -0.18 -12.14
CA ALA A 273 -18.81 -1.60 -11.99
C ALA A 273 -18.57 -2.33 -13.31
N GLU A 274 -18.34 -3.63 -13.30
CA GLU A 274 -18.12 -4.41 -14.52
C GLU A 274 -19.43 -4.85 -15.17
N THR A 275 -20.51 -5.03 -14.39
CA THR A 275 -21.78 -5.57 -14.87
C THR A 275 -22.98 -4.79 -14.36
N GLU A 276 -24.12 -4.89 -15.05
CA GLU A 276 -25.38 -4.27 -14.61
C GLU A 276 -25.87 -4.88 -13.30
N SER A 277 -25.62 -6.16 -13.03
CA SER A 277 -25.95 -6.80 -11.76
C SER A 277 -25.19 -6.14 -10.59
N GLN A 278 -23.88 -5.93 -10.73
CA GLN A 278 -23.06 -5.24 -9.74
C GLN A 278 -23.50 -3.79 -9.53
N LYS A 279 -23.82 -3.07 -10.62
CA LYS A 279 -24.40 -1.74 -10.54
C LYS A 279 -25.72 -1.75 -9.76
N GLY A 280 -26.58 -2.74 -9.99
CA GLY A 280 -27.82 -2.90 -9.24
C GLY A 280 -27.57 -3.09 -7.74
N ILE A 281 -26.56 -3.86 -7.35
CA ILE A 281 -26.16 -4.05 -5.94
C ILE A 281 -25.63 -2.74 -5.35
N LEU A 282 -24.79 -2.00 -6.08
CA LEU A 282 -24.21 -0.73 -5.65
C LEU A 282 -25.26 0.39 -5.49
N ILE A 283 -26.29 0.39 -6.33
CA ILE A 283 -27.43 1.31 -6.18
C ILE A 283 -28.30 0.87 -5.01
N GLY A 284 -28.61 -0.42 -4.94
CA GLY A 284 -29.52 -1.02 -3.96
C GLY A 284 -30.99 -0.64 -4.19
N ALA A 285 -31.90 -1.31 -3.50
CA ALA A 285 -33.32 -1.05 -3.61
C ALA A 285 -33.65 0.42 -3.29
N GLY A 286 -34.25 1.15 -4.24
CA GLY A 286 -34.57 2.57 -4.11
C GLY A 286 -33.36 3.49 -3.85
N GLY A 287 -32.16 3.11 -4.29
CA GLY A 287 -30.96 3.90 -4.12
C GLY A 287 -30.34 3.87 -2.70
N ARG A 288 -30.80 2.97 -1.84
CA ARG A 288 -30.37 2.92 -0.42
C ARG A 288 -28.86 2.67 -0.26
N MET A 289 -28.26 1.80 -1.09
CA MET A 289 -26.85 1.46 -0.96
C MET A 289 -25.96 2.62 -1.38
N VAL A 290 -26.18 3.21 -2.56
CA VAL A 290 -25.38 4.35 -3.03
C VAL A 290 -25.54 5.55 -2.11
N LYS A 291 -26.73 5.78 -1.53
CA LYS A 291 -26.95 6.82 -0.52
C LYS A 291 -26.16 6.55 0.77
N ALA A 292 -26.11 5.30 1.23
CA ALA A 292 -25.33 4.92 2.41
C ALA A 292 -23.82 5.08 2.17
N ILE A 293 -23.33 4.67 0.99
CA ILE A 293 -21.94 4.87 0.58
C ILE A 293 -21.63 6.39 0.55
N GLY A 294 -22.43 7.18 -0.17
CA GLY A 294 -22.22 8.62 -0.30
C GLY A 294 -22.26 9.36 1.03
N THR A 295 -23.19 9.00 1.94
CA THR A 295 -23.26 9.61 3.27
C THR A 295 -22.01 9.33 4.11
N ALA A 296 -21.51 8.11 4.06
CA ALA A 296 -20.32 7.73 4.81
C ALA A 296 -19.04 8.31 4.17
N ALA A 297 -18.94 8.26 2.84
CA ALA A 297 -17.84 8.86 2.09
C ALA A 297 -17.75 10.37 2.39
N ARG A 298 -18.86 11.11 2.33
CA ARG A 298 -18.85 12.54 2.62
C ARG A 298 -18.27 12.86 4.00
N ARG A 299 -18.59 12.08 5.04
CA ARG A 299 -18.03 12.28 6.39
C ARG A 299 -16.51 12.12 6.43
N GLU A 300 -15.98 11.16 5.67
CA GLU A 300 -14.53 10.98 5.55
C GLU A 300 -13.90 12.12 4.75
N LEU A 301 -14.55 12.54 3.65
CA LEU A 301 -14.11 13.65 2.82
C LEU A 301 -14.12 14.99 3.60
N ASP A 302 -15.18 15.28 4.38
CA ASP A 302 -15.26 16.47 5.25
C ASP A 302 -14.08 16.51 6.24
N ARG A 303 -13.77 15.36 6.84
CA ARG A 303 -12.67 15.23 7.81
C ARG A 303 -11.31 15.39 7.14
N GLU A 304 -11.13 14.82 5.97
CA GLU A 304 -9.89 14.85 5.22
C GLU A 304 -9.60 16.24 4.63
N ALA A 305 -10.59 16.87 4.03
CA ALA A 305 -10.45 18.18 3.44
C ALA A 305 -10.41 19.31 4.49
N GLY A 306 -10.78 19.04 5.76
CA GLY A 306 -10.90 20.04 6.81
C GLY A 306 -11.98 21.09 6.54
N ARG A 307 -12.85 20.84 5.56
CA ARG A 307 -13.93 21.73 5.10
C ARG A 307 -15.13 20.92 4.62
N ARG A 308 -16.26 21.61 4.44
CA ARG A 308 -17.50 20.97 3.98
C ARG A 308 -17.36 20.46 2.54
N VAL A 309 -17.76 19.21 2.30
CA VAL A 309 -17.74 18.57 0.99
C VAL A 309 -19.16 18.27 0.51
N HIS A 310 -19.45 18.67 -0.72
CA HIS A 310 -20.66 18.28 -1.45
C HIS A 310 -20.28 17.14 -2.40
N LEU A 311 -20.75 15.93 -2.11
CA LEU A 311 -20.46 14.75 -2.92
C LEU A 311 -21.67 14.42 -3.80
N ASP A 312 -21.48 14.46 -5.11
CA ASP A 312 -22.36 13.85 -6.10
C ASP A 312 -21.75 12.52 -6.56
N LEU A 313 -22.44 11.42 -6.27
CA LEU A 313 -21.92 10.06 -6.47
C LEU A 313 -22.82 9.29 -7.45
N THR A 314 -22.26 8.90 -8.58
CA THR A 314 -22.94 8.12 -9.61
C THR A 314 -22.36 6.70 -9.73
N VAL A 315 -23.16 5.76 -10.24
CA VAL A 315 -22.71 4.39 -10.52
C VAL A 315 -22.87 4.11 -12.00
N ARG A 316 -21.81 3.69 -12.67
CA ARG A 316 -21.79 3.39 -14.10
C ARG A 316 -21.18 2.01 -14.36
N VAL A 317 -21.59 1.39 -15.44
CA VAL A 317 -21.01 0.13 -15.90
C VAL A 317 -19.98 0.41 -16.98
N ARG A 318 -18.81 -0.21 -16.83
CA ARG A 318 -17.78 -0.31 -17.86
C ARG A 318 -17.28 -1.74 -17.90
N LYS A 319 -17.78 -2.50 -18.88
CA LYS A 319 -17.39 -3.91 -19.04
C LYS A 319 -15.89 -4.03 -19.27
N GLY A 320 -15.26 -4.94 -18.51
CA GLY A 320 -13.83 -5.23 -18.66
C GLY A 320 -12.91 -4.06 -18.32
N TRP A 321 -13.32 -3.12 -17.48
CA TRP A 321 -12.52 -1.95 -17.10
C TRP A 321 -11.12 -2.30 -16.58
N ARG A 322 -10.96 -3.47 -15.96
CA ARG A 322 -9.67 -3.99 -15.47
C ARG A 322 -8.68 -4.32 -16.60
N ARG A 323 -9.15 -4.35 -17.85
CA ARG A 323 -8.36 -4.57 -19.07
C ARG A 323 -8.26 -3.33 -19.95
N ASP A 324 -8.84 -2.23 -19.52
CA ASP A 324 -8.87 -0.96 -20.24
C ASP A 324 -7.68 -0.11 -19.81
N GLU A 325 -6.59 -0.20 -20.55
CA GLU A 325 -5.34 0.49 -20.24
C GLU A 325 -5.53 2.00 -20.11
N GLY A 326 -6.29 2.62 -21.01
CA GLY A 326 -6.55 4.06 -20.94
C GLY A 326 -7.38 4.48 -19.72
N LEU A 327 -8.21 3.58 -19.16
CA LEU A 327 -8.85 3.85 -17.87
C LEU A 327 -7.88 3.64 -16.71
N LEU A 328 -7.07 2.57 -16.74
CA LEU A 328 -6.07 2.31 -15.69
C LEU A 328 -5.09 3.50 -15.57
N ASP A 329 -4.64 4.08 -16.71
CA ASP A 329 -3.80 5.28 -16.72
C ASP A 329 -4.49 6.47 -16.05
N ARG A 330 -5.76 6.74 -16.40
CA ARG A 330 -6.53 7.85 -15.77
C ARG A 330 -6.77 7.64 -14.29
N LEU A 331 -6.87 6.39 -13.86
CA LEU A 331 -7.01 6.02 -12.46
C LEU A 331 -5.69 6.08 -11.68
N GLY A 332 -4.55 6.30 -12.35
CA GLY A 332 -3.22 6.29 -11.74
C GLY A 332 -2.82 4.89 -11.25
N ILE A 333 -3.14 3.87 -12.03
CA ILE A 333 -2.73 2.47 -11.79
C ILE A 333 -1.71 2.11 -12.88
N ASP A 334 -0.43 2.32 -12.58
CA ASP A 334 0.69 2.17 -13.53
C ASP A 334 1.31 0.76 -13.49
#